data_ac94c04c1519436f3dbb145fea87967b
#
_entry.id   ac94c04c1519436f3dbb145fea87967b
#
_cell.length_a   1.000
_cell.length_b   1.000
_cell.length_c   1.000
_cell.angle_alpha   90.00
_cell.angle_beta   90.00
_cell.angle_gamma   90.00
#
_symmetry.space_group_name_H-M   'P 1'
#
loop_
_entity.id
_entity.type
_entity.pdbx_description
1 polymer ?
#
loop_
_entity_poly.entity_id
_entity_poly.type
_entity_poly.pdbx_seq_one_letter_code
_entity_poly.pdbx_strand_id
1 'polypeptide(L)'
;MEQFPRKQILGVGSEEEAYGLKTWTFDEVKYGFLAYGENGYGALNGDRLVGHAWVNAKRVNADIQQYKKQVDVLIVQIHAGVELLDVPIPEWKDRYRELIDLGVDVIIAHHPHVVQGIEEYNGKLIAYSLGNFYFEYPANHPQWNVGGVLELEFENKKLSKHFLHIVEKKKQLVELKDEKLSANFVKPLSAKLGNEEYLEYVNRKALEEWKKHHASYYAKPFNGIAGYSVFKLLKHAKRTLFNRRINYNLIWHNLFIESNKWLVERAIRLKTFGKKPN
;
A
#
# COMPACT_ATOMS: atom_id res chain seq x y z
N MET A 1 -18.15 -15.84 7.96
CA MET A 1 -18.53 -15.09 6.75
C MET A 1 -20.04 -14.89 6.56
N GLU A 2 -20.87 -15.38 7.48
CA GLU A 2 -22.34 -15.20 7.41
C GLU A 2 -22.84 -13.82 7.90
N GLN A 3 -21.99 -13.00 8.52
CA GLN A 3 -22.39 -11.69 9.10
C GLN A 3 -22.57 -10.57 8.09
N PHE A 4 -22.05 -10.70 6.87
CA PHE A 4 -22.18 -9.71 5.81
C PHE A 4 -22.72 -10.35 4.53
N PRO A 5 -23.74 -9.76 3.87
CA PRO A 5 -24.20 -10.24 2.58
C PRO A 5 -23.02 -10.24 1.57
N ARG A 6 -22.84 -11.33 0.82
CA ARG A 6 -21.78 -11.45 -0.22
C ARG A 6 -21.76 -10.28 -1.20
N LYS A 7 -22.92 -9.65 -1.41
CA LYS A 7 -23.06 -8.44 -2.26
C LYS A 7 -22.26 -7.23 -1.77
N GLN A 8 -21.88 -7.21 -0.48
CA GLN A 8 -21.15 -6.10 0.14
C GLN A 8 -19.65 -6.36 0.29
N ILE A 9 -19.17 -7.53 -0.16
CA ILE A 9 -17.76 -7.90 -0.06
C ILE A 9 -17.09 -7.62 -1.40
N LEU A 10 -15.94 -6.93 -1.36
CA LEU A 10 -15.12 -6.54 -2.52
C LEU A 10 -13.73 -7.18 -2.44
N GLY A 11 -13.17 -7.52 -3.58
CA GLY A 11 -11.76 -7.85 -3.72
C GLY A 11 -11.35 -9.21 -3.17
N VAL A 12 -12.28 -10.06 -2.72
CA VAL A 12 -11.99 -11.38 -2.15
C VAL A 12 -13.01 -12.42 -2.58
N GLY A 13 -12.58 -13.67 -2.69
CA GLY A 13 -13.39 -14.81 -3.10
C GLY A 13 -12.67 -15.68 -4.12
N SER A 14 -13.44 -16.34 -4.99
CA SER A 14 -12.94 -16.94 -6.22
C SER A 14 -12.36 -15.86 -7.14
N GLU A 15 -11.69 -16.24 -8.21
CA GLU A 15 -11.15 -15.26 -9.17
C GLU A 15 -12.23 -14.34 -9.74
N GLU A 16 -13.38 -14.90 -10.10
CA GLU A 16 -14.52 -14.15 -10.62
C GLU A 16 -15.10 -13.17 -9.57
N GLU A 17 -15.26 -13.62 -8.33
CA GLU A 17 -15.79 -12.79 -7.23
C GLU A 17 -14.81 -11.67 -6.84
N ALA A 18 -13.53 -11.98 -6.74
CA ALA A 18 -12.52 -11.05 -6.27
C ALA A 18 -12.22 -9.93 -7.28
N TYR A 19 -12.18 -10.26 -8.59
CA TYR A 19 -11.94 -9.25 -9.63
C TYR A 19 -13.24 -8.64 -10.17
N GLY A 20 -14.41 -9.10 -9.69
CA GLY A 20 -15.72 -8.66 -10.17
C GLY A 20 -16.08 -7.24 -9.76
N LEU A 21 -16.60 -6.46 -10.72
CA LEU A 21 -17.14 -5.12 -10.48
C LEU A 21 -18.37 -5.19 -9.59
N LYS A 22 -18.40 -4.36 -8.53
CA LYS A 22 -19.64 -4.09 -7.77
C LYS A 22 -20.16 -2.71 -8.12
N THR A 23 -21.48 -2.58 -8.26
CA THR A 23 -22.08 -1.31 -8.64
C THR A 23 -23.19 -0.90 -7.69
N TRP A 24 -23.28 0.41 -7.42
CA TRP A 24 -24.41 1.05 -6.75
C TRP A 24 -24.83 2.27 -7.55
N THR A 25 -26.13 2.50 -7.63
CA THR A 25 -26.69 3.73 -8.24
C THR A 25 -27.21 4.62 -7.11
N PHE A 26 -26.74 5.85 -7.10
CA PHE A 26 -27.19 6.87 -6.18
C PHE A 26 -27.34 8.20 -6.95
N ASP A 27 -28.49 8.87 -6.78
CA ASP A 27 -28.82 10.11 -7.49
C ASP A 27 -28.57 10.04 -9.01
N GLU A 28 -29.04 8.96 -9.65
CA GLU A 28 -28.88 8.69 -11.09
C GLU A 28 -27.43 8.48 -11.55
N VAL A 29 -26.45 8.52 -10.64
CA VAL A 29 -25.05 8.23 -10.93
C VAL A 29 -24.75 6.77 -10.60
N LYS A 30 -24.21 6.05 -11.56
CA LYS A 30 -23.79 4.66 -11.39
C LYS A 30 -22.33 4.60 -10.97
N TYR A 31 -22.09 4.25 -9.73
CA TYR A 31 -20.75 4.05 -9.16
C TYR A 31 -20.32 2.60 -9.33
N GLY A 32 -19.07 2.39 -9.72
CA GLY A 32 -18.39 1.11 -9.73
C GLY A 32 -17.31 1.06 -8.66
N PHE A 33 -17.19 -0.11 -8.03
CA PHE A 33 -16.19 -0.35 -6.98
C PHE A 33 -15.41 -1.61 -7.28
N LEU A 34 -14.08 -1.50 -7.17
CA LEU A 34 -13.13 -2.61 -7.20
C LEU A 34 -12.23 -2.53 -5.98
N ALA A 35 -11.72 -3.67 -5.53
CA ALA A 35 -10.73 -3.69 -4.46
C ALA A 35 -9.62 -4.70 -4.78
N TYR A 36 -8.39 -4.29 -4.55
CA TYR A 36 -7.18 -5.07 -4.82
C TYR A 36 -6.23 -5.04 -3.62
N GLY A 37 -5.39 -6.06 -3.51
CA GLY A 37 -4.21 -6.04 -2.65
C GLY A 37 -2.92 -6.17 -3.45
N GLU A 38 -1.79 -5.96 -2.80
CA GLU A 38 -0.49 -6.34 -3.36
C GLU A 38 -0.31 -7.86 -3.39
N ASN A 39 0.68 -8.35 -4.11
CA ASN A 39 1.07 -9.75 -4.00
C ASN A 39 1.63 -10.05 -2.61
N GLY A 40 0.94 -10.90 -1.89
CA GLY A 40 1.22 -11.25 -0.51
C GLY A 40 0.45 -12.50 -0.08
N TYR A 41 0.37 -12.75 1.22
CA TYR A 41 -0.36 -13.90 1.73
C TYR A 41 -1.85 -13.78 1.41
N GLY A 42 -2.36 -14.73 0.62
CA GLY A 42 -3.76 -14.77 0.23
C GLY A 42 -4.07 -14.13 -1.12
N ALA A 43 -3.11 -13.57 -1.84
CA ALA A 43 -3.32 -13.10 -3.21
C ALA A 43 -3.70 -14.25 -4.15
N LEU A 44 -4.62 -14.00 -5.08
CA LEU A 44 -4.94 -14.88 -6.19
C LEU A 44 -3.79 -14.86 -7.19
N ASN A 45 -2.79 -15.71 -6.92
CA ASN A 45 -1.60 -15.89 -7.73
C ASN A 45 -1.25 -17.38 -7.80
N GLY A 46 -0.92 -17.88 -8.99
CA GLY A 46 -0.68 -19.31 -9.24
C GLY A 46 -1.95 -20.15 -9.11
N ASP A 47 -1.88 -21.26 -8.39
CA ASP A 47 -2.98 -22.26 -8.29
C ASP A 47 -3.98 -21.97 -7.18
N ARG A 48 -3.97 -20.76 -6.60
CA ARG A 48 -4.88 -20.41 -5.51
C ARG A 48 -6.30 -20.18 -6.04
N LEU A 49 -7.26 -20.94 -5.54
CA LEU A 49 -8.66 -20.90 -5.96
C LEU A 49 -9.50 -19.81 -5.25
N VAL A 50 -9.11 -19.41 -4.04
CA VAL A 50 -9.81 -18.42 -3.23
C VAL A 50 -8.79 -17.49 -2.57
N GLY A 51 -8.99 -16.19 -2.69
CA GLY A 51 -8.07 -15.20 -2.15
C GLY A 51 -8.51 -13.78 -2.41
N HIS A 52 -7.59 -12.84 -2.31
CA HIS A 52 -7.83 -11.45 -2.71
C HIS A 52 -7.29 -11.18 -4.12
N ALA A 53 -7.95 -10.25 -4.82
CA ALA A 53 -7.51 -9.80 -6.13
C ALA A 53 -6.16 -9.08 -6.04
N TRP A 54 -5.21 -9.48 -6.88
CA TRP A 54 -3.88 -8.87 -6.95
C TRP A 54 -3.86 -7.73 -7.96
N VAL A 55 -3.45 -6.52 -7.53
CA VAL A 55 -3.50 -5.29 -8.34
C VAL A 55 -2.60 -5.33 -9.59
N ASN A 56 -1.54 -6.15 -9.59
CA ASN A 56 -0.62 -6.32 -10.71
C ASN A 56 -0.88 -7.63 -11.50
N ALA A 57 -2.03 -8.29 -11.31
CA ALA A 57 -2.41 -9.42 -12.14
C ALA A 57 -2.64 -8.97 -13.59
N LYS A 58 -2.26 -9.82 -14.54
CA LYS A 58 -2.30 -9.51 -16.00
C LYS A 58 -3.66 -9.02 -16.50
N ARG A 59 -4.75 -9.48 -15.87
CA ARG A 59 -6.11 -9.13 -16.26
C ARG A 59 -6.53 -7.71 -15.87
N VAL A 60 -5.95 -7.14 -14.80
CA VAL A 60 -6.44 -5.91 -14.14
C VAL A 60 -6.58 -4.73 -15.11
N ASN A 61 -5.61 -4.53 -15.99
CA ASN A 61 -5.67 -3.41 -16.93
C ASN A 61 -6.85 -3.52 -17.90
N ALA A 62 -7.08 -4.72 -18.45
CA ALA A 62 -8.20 -4.97 -19.34
C ALA A 62 -9.55 -4.90 -18.60
N ASP A 63 -9.62 -5.46 -17.39
CA ASP A 63 -10.82 -5.43 -16.55
C ASP A 63 -11.23 -3.97 -16.23
N ILE A 64 -10.29 -3.11 -15.85
CA ILE A 64 -10.57 -1.69 -15.55
C ILE A 64 -11.13 -0.98 -16.79
N GLN A 65 -10.50 -1.14 -17.96
CA GLN A 65 -10.98 -0.52 -19.20
C GLN A 65 -12.36 -1.01 -19.60
N GLN A 66 -12.65 -2.28 -19.37
CA GLN A 66 -13.98 -2.87 -19.62
C GLN A 66 -15.01 -2.36 -18.63
N TYR A 67 -14.69 -2.32 -17.33
CA TYR A 67 -15.60 -1.93 -16.26
C TYR A 67 -15.91 -0.43 -16.27
N LYS A 68 -14.93 0.41 -16.64
CA LYS A 68 -15.17 1.86 -16.78
C LYS A 68 -16.29 2.18 -17.78
N LYS A 69 -16.46 1.37 -18.82
CA LYS A 69 -17.55 1.56 -19.80
C LYS A 69 -18.95 1.25 -19.25
N GLN A 70 -19.02 0.63 -18.06
CA GLN A 70 -20.29 0.18 -17.46
C GLN A 70 -20.77 1.11 -16.34
N VAL A 71 -19.96 2.10 -15.94
CA VAL A 71 -20.24 2.98 -14.80
C VAL A 71 -19.87 4.43 -15.09
N ASP A 72 -20.51 5.35 -14.41
CA ASP A 72 -20.22 6.78 -14.52
C ASP A 72 -18.93 7.12 -13.76
N VAL A 73 -18.80 6.60 -12.52
CA VAL A 73 -17.66 6.82 -11.64
C VAL A 73 -17.08 5.46 -11.24
N LEU A 74 -15.78 5.26 -11.42
CA LEU A 74 -15.06 4.05 -11.01
C LEU A 74 -14.11 4.37 -9.85
N ILE A 75 -14.37 3.76 -8.70
CA ILE A 75 -13.57 3.90 -7.46
C ILE A 75 -12.83 2.59 -7.20
N VAL A 76 -11.52 2.68 -7.01
CA VAL A 76 -10.67 1.52 -6.73
C VAL A 76 -10.02 1.66 -5.36
N GLN A 77 -10.23 0.65 -4.51
CA GLN A 77 -9.55 0.53 -3.23
C GLN A 77 -8.33 -0.38 -3.37
N ILE A 78 -7.19 0.01 -2.79
CA ILE A 78 -5.95 -0.76 -2.92
C ILE A 78 -5.29 -0.92 -1.54
N HIS A 79 -4.99 -2.17 -1.17
CA HIS A 79 -4.24 -2.47 0.05
C HIS A 79 -2.81 -2.86 -0.33
N ALA A 80 -1.95 -1.86 -0.47
CA ALA A 80 -0.56 -2.02 -0.92
C ALA A 80 0.31 -0.83 -0.51
N GLY A 81 1.60 -1.05 -0.36
CA GLY A 81 2.56 -0.01 -0.02
C GLY A 81 3.62 -0.48 0.98
N VAL A 82 4.61 0.35 1.21
CA VAL A 82 5.67 0.07 2.20
C VAL A 82 5.22 0.52 3.57
N GLU A 83 5.22 -0.40 4.54
CA GLU A 83 4.84 -0.10 5.92
C GLU A 83 5.68 1.05 6.51
N LEU A 84 5.02 1.94 7.25
CA LEU A 84 5.59 3.06 8.00
C LEU A 84 6.36 4.09 7.15
N LEU A 85 6.22 4.05 5.84
CA LEU A 85 6.77 5.07 4.95
C LEU A 85 5.68 6.13 4.68
N ASP A 86 5.99 7.39 4.92
CA ASP A 86 5.06 8.52 4.83
C ASP A 86 4.84 9.06 3.41
N VAL A 87 5.43 8.42 2.41
CA VAL A 87 5.20 8.64 0.97
C VAL A 87 5.15 7.29 0.24
N PRO A 88 4.41 7.14 -0.85
CA PRO A 88 4.50 5.95 -1.70
C PRO A 88 5.91 5.83 -2.29
N ILE A 89 6.37 4.62 -2.58
CA ILE A 89 7.54 4.43 -3.45
C ILE A 89 7.13 4.67 -4.91
N PRO A 90 8.08 5.06 -5.81
CA PRO A 90 7.76 5.35 -7.22
C PRO A 90 6.99 4.23 -7.91
N GLU A 91 7.32 2.98 -7.63
CA GLU A 91 6.68 1.81 -8.24
C GLU A 91 5.16 1.78 -7.97
N TRP A 92 4.73 2.12 -6.74
CA TRP A 92 3.31 2.24 -6.41
C TRP A 92 2.70 3.54 -6.97
N LYS A 93 3.43 4.64 -6.94
CA LYS A 93 2.97 5.90 -7.51
C LYS A 93 2.68 5.77 -9.01
N ASP A 94 3.59 5.15 -9.76
CA ASP A 94 3.46 4.93 -11.19
C ASP A 94 2.31 3.96 -11.49
N ARG A 95 2.18 2.88 -10.70
CA ARG A 95 1.07 1.93 -10.86
C ARG A 95 -0.29 2.58 -10.64
N TYR A 96 -0.44 3.42 -9.62
CA TYR A 96 -1.72 4.09 -9.36
C TYR A 96 -2.06 5.11 -10.45
N ARG A 97 -1.08 5.85 -10.94
CA ARG A 97 -1.26 6.74 -12.09
C ARG A 97 -1.65 5.97 -13.36
N GLU A 98 -1.03 4.83 -13.64
CA GLU A 98 -1.43 3.96 -14.74
C GLU A 98 -2.90 3.52 -14.63
N LEU A 99 -3.38 3.15 -13.43
CA LEU A 99 -4.79 2.81 -13.23
C LEU A 99 -5.73 4.00 -13.49
N ILE A 100 -5.32 5.21 -13.13
CA ILE A 100 -6.05 6.44 -13.49
C ILE A 100 -6.11 6.60 -15.02
N ASP A 101 -5.00 6.44 -15.72
CA ASP A 101 -4.92 6.55 -17.19
C ASP A 101 -5.78 5.49 -17.89
N LEU A 102 -6.00 4.32 -17.27
CA LEU A 102 -6.90 3.28 -17.74
C LEU A 102 -8.40 3.57 -17.49
N GLY A 103 -8.72 4.62 -16.72
CA GLY A 103 -10.10 5.09 -16.54
C GLY A 103 -10.63 5.06 -15.10
N VAL A 104 -9.80 4.80 -14.10
CA VAL A 104 -10.21 4.94 -12.70
C VAL A 104 -10.39 6.42 -12.36
N ASP A 105 -11.45 6.76 -11.63
CA ASP A 105 -11.74 8.14 -11.24
C ASP A 105 -11.17 8.48 -9.86
N VAL A 106 -11.17 7.52 -8.94
CA VAL A 106 -10.63 7.70 -7.59
C VAL A 106 -9.91 6.45 -7.15
N ILE A 107 -8.69 6.60 -6.63
CA ILE A 107 -7.95 5.55 -5.93
C ILE A 107 -7.87 5.89 -4.45
N ILE A 108 -8.26 4.93 -3.61
CA ILE A 108 -8.17 5.02 -2.15
C ILE A 108 -7.29 3.87 -1.66
N ALA A 109 -6.08 4.20 -1.18
CA ALA A 109 -5.14 3.16 -0.79
C ALA A 109 -4.92 3.09 0.72
N HIS A 110 -4.43 1.92 1.14
CA HIS A 110 -4.16 1.51 2.53
C HIS A 110 -2.92 0.63 2.56
N HIS A 111 -2.57 0.10 3.70
CA HIS A 111 -1.46 -0.79 4.05
C HIS A 111 -0.26 -0.10 4.72
N PRO A 112 0.23 1.09 4.33
CA PRO A 112 1.39 1.70 4.99
C PRO A 112 1.24 1.94 6.50
N HIS A 113 0.04 1.82 7.07
CA HIS A 113 -0.26 2.09 8.48
C HIS A 113 0.04 3.52 8.96
N VAL A 114 0.36 4.39 8.06
CA VAL A 114 0.53 5.83 8.25
C VAL A 114 -0.20 6.57 7.14
N VAL A 115 -0.68 7.77 7.42
CA VAL A 115 -1.29 8.62 6.41
C VAL A 115 -0.21 9.07 5.42
N GLN A 116 -0.50 8.93 4.13
CA GLN A 116 0.30 9.50 3.05
C GLN A 116 -0.45 10.64 2.38
N GLY A 117 0.21 11.33 1.46
CA GLY A 117 -0.38 12.46 0.74
C GLY A 117 -1.49 12.07 -0.24
N ILE A 118 -2.19 13.08 -0.71
CA ILE A 118 -3.17 13.00 -1.79
C ILE A 118 -2.58 13.67 -3.04
N GLU A 119 -2.82 13.09 -4.20
CA GLU A 119 -2.44 13.63 -5.50
C GLU A 119 -3.65 13.79 -6.40
N GLU A 120 -3.76 14.95 -7.03
CA GLU A 120 -4.62 15.13 -8.19
C GLU A 120 -3.79 14.86 -9.46
N TYR A 121 -4.14 13.81 -10.17
CA TYR A 121 -3.47 13.37 -11.38
C TYR A 121 -4.47 13.26 -12.55
N ASN A 122 -4.23 14.00 -13.63
CA ASN A 122 -5.14 14.06 -14.80
C ASN A 122 -6.61 14.38 -14.42
N GLY A 123 -6.80 15.28 -13.43
CA GLY A 123 -8.12 15.65 -12.92
C GLY A 123 -8.84 14.55 -12.12
N LYS A 124 -8.11 13.57 -11.64
CA LYS A 124 -8.57 12.42 -10.84
C LYS A 124 -7.83 12.38 -9.52
N LEU A 125 -8.36 11.63 -8.54
CA LEU A 125 -7.83 11.60 -7.18
C LEU A 125 -7.11 10.31 -6.86
N ILE A 126 -5.93 10.43 -6.24
CA ILE A 126 -5.19 9.33 -5.64
C ILE A 126 -4.90 9.66 -4.17
N ALA A 127 -5.53 8.95 -3.24
CA ALA A 127 -5.18 8.97 -1.82
C ALA A 127 -4.25 7.77 -1.54
N TYR A 128 -2.97 8.03 -1.30
CA TYR A 128 -1.93 6.99 -1.25
C TYR A 128 -1.96 6.12 0.00
N SER A 129 -2.43 6.63 1.13
CA SER A 129 -2.77 5.84 2.32
C SER A 129 -3.61 6.65 3.29
N LEU A 130 -4.68 6.04 3.79
CA LEU A 130 -5.51 6.65 4.84
C LEU A 130 -5.01 6.32 6.25
N GLY A 131 -3.89 5.59 6.41
CA GLY A 131 -3.39 5.20 7.74
C GLY A 131 -4.31 4.24 8.49
N ASN A 132 -4.25 4.27 9.82
CA ASN A 132 -5.02 3.41 10.71
C ASN A 132 -6.23 4.15 11.30
N PHE A 133 -7.45 3.79 10.87
CA PHE A 133 -8.66 4.31 11.52
C PHE A 133 -8.78 3.77 12.94
N TYR A 134 -8.70 2.46 13.11
CA TYR A 134 -8.70 1.77 14.40
C TYR A 134 -7.85 0.51 14.30
N PHE A 135 -6.75 0.44 15.07
CA PHE A 135 -5.89 -0.72 15.09
C PHE A 135 -5.34 -0.95 16.49
N GLU A 136 -5.61 -2.12 17.07
CA GLU A 136 -5.25 -2.40 18.47
C GLU A 136 -3.84 -2.96 18.64
N TYR A 137 -3.23 -3.47 17.55
CA TYR A 137 -1.87 -3.99 17.65
C TYR A 137 -0.89 -2.87 17.99
N PRO A 138 -0.12 -2.98 19.06
CA PRO A 138 0.79 -1.92 19.48
C PRO A 138 1.99 -1.82 18.54
N ALA A 139 2.31 -0.63 18.07
CA ALA A 139 3.57 -0.34 17.41
C ALA A 139 4.15 0.98 17.90
N ASN A 140 5.47 1.06 17.94
CA ASN A 140 6.17 2.26 18.36
C ASN A 140 6.45 3.16 17.14
N HIS A 141 5.39 3.78 16.61
CA HIS A 141 5.48 4.76 15.53
C HIS A 141 4.61 5.98 15.85
N PRO A 142 5.08 7.23 15.64
CA PRO A 142 4.35 8.45 16.01
C PRO A 142 2.96 8.57 15.37
N GLN A 143 2.80 8.06 14.14
CA GLN A 143 1.55 8.12 13.41
C GLN A 143 0.73 6.82 13.46
N TRP A 144 1.09 5.85 14.32
CA TRP A 144 0.40 4.54 14.37
C TRP A 144 -1.08 4.63 14.72
N ASN A 145 -1.45 5.60 15.53
CA ASN A 145 -2.82 5.85 15.95
C ASN A 145 -3.51 6.94 15.12
N VAL A 146 -2.94 7.34 13.97
CA VAL A 146 -3.48 8.37 13.10
C VAL A 146 -4.01 7.72 11.82
N GLY A 147 -5.22 8.07 11.45
CA GLY A 147 -5.86 7.67 10.21
C GLY A 147 -6.67 8.78 9.59
N GLY A 148 -7.36 8.45 8.51
CA GLY A 148 -8.19 9.39 7.80
C GLY A 148 -9.53 8.82 7.37
N VAL A 149 -10.50 9.71 7.20
CA VAL A 149 -11.77 9.48 6.54
C VAL A 149 -11.81 10.39 5.32
N LEU A 150 -11.87 9.80 4.14
CA LEU A 150 -11.90 10.55 2.89
C LEU A 150 -13.35 10.86 2.51
N GLU A 151 -13.69 12.13 2.48
CA GLU A 151 -14.95 12.66 1.99
C GLU A 151 -14.81 13.02 0.51
N LEU A 152 -15.79 12.63 -0.31
CA LEU A 152 -15.83 12.87 -1.75
C LEU A 152 -17.19 13.44 -2.14
N GLU A 153 -17.17 14.57 -2.84
CA GLU A 153 -18.37 15.14 -3.45
C GLU A 153 -18.30 14.99 -4.98
N PHE A 154 -19.40 14.52 -5.57
CA PHE A 154 -19.51 14.34 -7.02
C PHE A 154 -20.62 15.25 -7.57
N GLU A 155 -20.30 16.00 -8.62
CA GLU A 155 -21.25 16.80 -9.37
C GLU A 155 -21.14 16.45 -10.86
N ASN A 156 -22.26 16.25 -11.52
CA ASN A 156 -22.30 15.91 -12.96
C ASN A 156 -21.38 14.70 -13.30
N LYS A 157 -21.39 13.67 -12.43
CA LYS A 157 -20.59 12.42 -12.60
C LYS A 157 -19.07 12.63 -12.51
N LYS A 158 -18.62 13.76 -11.98
CA LYS A 158 -17.21 14.10 -11.78
C LYS A 158 -16.96 14.43 -10.31
N LEU A 159 -15.78 14.10 -9.82
CA LEU A 159 -15.34 14.55 -8.51
C LEU A 159 -15.25 16.08 -8.50
N SER A 160 -16.04 16.74 -7.65
CA SER A 160 -16.06 18.21 -7.51
C SER A 160 -15.22 18.67 -6.34
N LYS A 161 -15.27 17.92 -5.22
CA LYS A 161 -14.48 18.22 -4.02
C LYS A 161 -14.03 16.93 -3.32
N HIS A 162 -12.97 17.05 -2.58
CA HIS A 162 -12.50 16.02 -1.66
C HIS A 162 -11.91 16.63 -0.40
N PHE A 163 -12.03 15.93 0.71
CA PHE A 163 -11.39 16.33 1.95
C PHE A 163 -10.98 15.08 2.76
N LEU A 164 -9.75 15.07 3.26
CA LEU A 164 -9.26 14.02 4.15
C LEU A 164 -9.32 14.50 5.59
N HIS A 165 -10.35 14.07 6.30
CA HIS A 165 -10.49 14.26 7.73
C HIS A 165 -9.52 13.38 8.47
N ILE A 166 -8.70 13.94 9.33
CA ILE A 166 -7.79 13.19 10.17
C ILE A 166 -8.50 12.73 11.43
N VAL A 167 -8.29 11.47 11.76
CA VAL A 167 -8.76 10.85 13.00
C VAL A 167 -7.58 10.36 13.83
N GLU A 168 -7.73 10.36 15.14
CA GLU A 168 -6.73 9.85 16.06
C GLU A 168 -7.37 8.86 17.05
N LYS A 169 -6.82 7.66 17.13
CA LYS A 169 -7.21 6.67 18.13
C LYS A 169 -6.60 7.03 19.48
N LYS A 170 -7.45 7.25 20.47
CA LYS A 170 -7.09 7.43 21.87
C LYS A 170 -7.75 6.35 22.73
N LYS A 171 -6.95 5.42 23.23
CA LYS A 171 -7.45 4.23 23.93
C LYS A 171 -8.42 3.44 23.01
N GLN A 172 -9.69 3.36 23.37
CA GLN A 172 -10.74 2.64 22.63
C GLN A 172 -11.65 3.57 21.81
N LEU A 173 -11.33 4.86 21.73
CA LEU A 173 -12.10 5.86 21.00
C LEU A 173 -11.32 6.36 19.80
N VAL A 174 -12.04 6.75 18.75
CA VAL A 174 -11.50 7.47 17.59
C VAL A 174 -12.06 8.88 17.65
N GLU A 175 -11.17 9.87 17.68
CA GLU A 175 -11.52 11.28 17.69
C GLU A 175 -11.27 11.90 16.32
N LEU A 176 -12.24 12.63 15.81
CA LEU A 176 -12.11 13.43 14.60
C LEU A 176 -11.37 14.74 14.95
N LYS A 177 -10.36 15.08 14.14
CA LYS A 177 -9.71 16.39 14.22
C LYS A 177 -10.53 17.43 13.45
N ASP A 178 -10.43 18.69 13.85
CA ASP A 178 -11.03 19.76 13.07
C ASP A 178 -10.40 19.88 11.67
N GLU A 179 -11.09 20.55 10.74
CA GLU A 179 -10.68 20.67 9.34
C GLU A 179 -9.33 21.38 9.18
N LYS A 180 -9.05 22.38 9.99
CA LYS A 180 -7.78 23.12 9.93
C LYS A 180 -6.59 22.23 10.34
N LEU A 181 -6.74 21.45 11.39
CA LEU A 181 -5.73 20.48 11.82
C LEU A 181 -5.55 19.40 10.77
N SER A 182 -6.65 18.89 10.20
CA SER A 182 -6.62 17.89 9.14
C SER A 182 -5.89 18.42 7.89
N ALA A 183 -6.24 19.61 7.41
CA ALA A 183 -5.58 20.24 6.28
C ALA A 183 -4.08 20.48 6.53
N ASN A 184 -3.72 20.98 7.72
CA ASN A 184 -2.33 21.22 8.10
C ASN A 184 -1.51 19.91 8.19
N PHE A 185 -2.14 18.79 8.52
CA PHE A 185 -1.50 17.49 8.57
C PHE A 185 -1.27 16.92 7.15
N VAL A 186 -2.27 17.00 6.28
CA VAL A 186 -2.24 16.39 4.94
C VAL A 186 -1.41 17.20 3.94
N LYS A 187 -1.48 18.53 3.99
CA LYS A 187 -0.80 19.41 3.03
C LYS A 187 0.71 19.15 2.87
N PRO A 188 1.52 19.03 3.94
CA PRO A 188 2.95 18.74 3.78
C PRO A 188 3.22 17.33 3.23
N LEU A 189 2.37 16.35 3.50
CA LEU A 189 2.49 15.00 2.94
C LEU A 189 2.24 15.01 1.43
N SER A 190 1.19 15.72 0.98
CA SER A 190 0.87 15.88 -0.44
C SER A 190 1.95 16.67 -1.18
N ALA A 191 2.50 17.71 -0.57
CA ALA A 191 3.57 18.50 -1.16
C ALA A 191 4.85 17.69 -1.44
N LYS A 192 5.15 16.68 -0.61
CA LYS A 192 6.28 15.77 -0.84
C LYS A 192 6.17 14.98 -2.15
N LEU A 193 4.97 14.68 -2.63
CA LEU A 193 4.74 13.85 -3.81
C LEU A 193 5.19 14.53 -5.12
N GLY A 194 5.11 15.86 -5.18
CA GLY A 194 5.51 16.67 -6.35
C GLY A 194 6.87 17.35 -6.22
N ASN A 195 7.58 17.15 -5.11
CA ASN A 195 8.87 17.80 -4.84
C ASN A 195 9.98 17.14 -5.66
N GLU A 196 10.93 17.94 -6.13
CA GLU A 196 12.15 17.45 -6.80
C GLU A 196 12.97 16.51 -5.91
N GLU A 197 12.90 16.69 -4.60
CA GLU A 197 13.58 15.85 -3.60
C GLU A 197 12.87 14.52 -3.32
N TYR A 198 11.67 14.28 -3.87
CA TYR A 198 10.87 13.07 -3.59
C TYR A 198 11.68 11.79 -3.82
N LEU A 199 12.30 11.66 -4.98
CA LEU A 199 13.07 10.48 -5.32
C LEU A 199 14.29 10.29 -4.41
N GLU A 200 14.97 11.39 -4.07
CA GLU A 200 16.12 11.34 -3.13
C GLU A 200 15.65 10.93 -1.73
N TYR A 201 14.52 11.45 -1.27
CA TYR A 201 13.90 11.07 -0.01
C TYR A 201 13.58 9.58 0.05
N VAL A 202 12.89 9.03 -0.96
CA VAL A 202 12.56 7.60 -1.04
C VAL A 202 13.82 6.74 -1.09
N ASN A 203 14.82 7.14 -1.88
CA ASN A 203 16.09 6.41 -1.99
C ASN A 203 16.84 6.36 -0.64
N ARG A 204 16.87 7.47 0.08
CA ARG A 204 17.44 7.52 1.43
C ARG A 204 16.69 6.59 2.38
N LYS A 205 15.35 6.63 2.37
CA LYS A 205 14.52 5.74 3.19
C LYS A 205 14.73 4.26 2.86
N ALA A 206 14.82 3.90 1.58
CA ALA A 206 15.12 2.54 1.17
C ALA A 206 16.47 2.04 1.72
N LEU A 207 17.50 2.87 1.71
CA LEU A 207 18.82 2.54 2.29
C LEU A 207 18.77 2.44 3.82
N GLU A 208 18.01 3.31 4.49
CA GLU A 208 17.79 3.25 5.94
C GLU A 208 17.11 1.96 6.35
N GLU A 209 15.98 1.61 5.70
CA GLU A 209 15.21 0.38 5.96
C GLU A 209 16.01 -0.88 5.61
N TRP A 210 16.77 -0.87 4.51
CA TRP A 210 17.70 -1.94 4.21
C TRP A 210 18.67 -2.18 5.37
N LYS A 211 19.32 -1.13 5.86
CA LYS A 211 20.32 -1.22 6.95
C LYS A 211 19.70 -1.67 8.27
N LYS A 212 18.50 -1.16 8.57
CA LYS A 212 17.84 -1.35 9.87
C LYS A 212 17.17 -2.72 9.98
N HIS A 213 16.48 -3.17 8.94
CA HIS A 213 15.62 -4.35 8.94
C HIS A 213 16.01 -5.40 7.90
N HIS A 214 15.98 -5.03 6.62
CA HIS A 214 15.98 -5.99 5.52
C HIS A 214 17.30 -6.74 5.35
N ALA A 215 18.45 -6.10 5.50
CA ALA A 215 19.75 -6.78 5.38
C ALA A 215 19.87 -8.00 6.32
N SER A 216 19.39 -7.87 7.55
CA SER A 216 19.36 -8.99 8.51
C SER A 216 18.31 -10.02 8.12
N TYR A 217 17.17 -9.58 7.60
CA TYR A 217 16.08 -10.45 7.18
C TYR A 217 16.47 -11.33 6.00
N TYR A 218 17.19 -10.77 5.02
CA TYR A 218 17.70 -11.51 3.86
C TYR A 218 18.91 -12.38 4.18
N ALA A 219 19.78 -11.98 5.13
CA ALA A 219 20.93 -12.77 5.53
C ALA A 219 20.57 -14.03 6.36
N LYS A 220 19.58 -13.91 7.25
CA LYS A 220 19.19 -14.99 8.19
C LYS A 220 18.83 -16.33 7.51
N PRO A 221 18.03 -16.38 6.45
CA PRO A 221 17.63 -17.62 5.80
C PRO A 221 18.82 -18.44 5.31
N PHE A 222 19.88 -17.78 4.88
CA PHE A 222 21.10 -18.39 4.37
C PHE A 222 22.21 -18.52 5.42
N ASN A 223 21.87 -18.38 6.71
CA ASN A 223 22.85 -18.31 7.81
C ASN A 223 23.92 -17.23 7.66
N GLY A 224 23.62 -16.17 6.89
CA GLY A 224 24.49 -15.03 6.70
C GLY A 224 24.49 -14.03 7.88
N ILE A 225 25.44 -13.12 7.88
CA ILE A 225 25.56 -12.02 8.84
C ILE A 225 25.32 -10.70 8.13
N ALA A 226 24.43 -9.86 8.66
CA ALA A 226 24.22 -8.50 8.20
C ALA A 226 24.90 -7.51 9.15
N GLY A 227 26.14 -7.14 8.84
CA GLY A 227 26.97 -6.21 9.61
C GLY A 227 27.83 -6.86 10.70
N TYR A 228 28.88 -6.16 11.11
CA TYR A 228 29.89 -6.64 12.03
C TYR A 228 29.73 -6.00 13.42
N SER A 229 29.38 -6.79 14.40
CA SER A 229 29.55 -6.49 15.82
C SER A 229 29.85 -7.80 16.55
N VAL A 230 30.60 -7.73 17.65
CA VAL A 230 30.97 -8.90 18.44
C VAL A 230 29.71 -9.68 18.88
N PHE A 231 28.68 -8.97 19.30
CA PHE A 231 27.40 -9.57 19.70
C PHE A 231 26.72 -10.30 18.54
N LYS A 232 26.71 -9.72 17.34
CA LYS A 232 26.14 -10.35 16.13
C LYS A 232 26.96 -11.57 15.71
N LEU A 233 28.29 -11.52 15.82
CA LEU A 233 29.18 -12.66 15.53
C LEU A 233 28.93 -13.83 16.49
N LEU A 234 28.85 -13.57 17.81
CA LEU A 234 28.55 -14.60 18.81
C LEU A 234 27.17 -15.22 18.59
N LYS A 235 26.15 -14.42 18.31
CA LYS A 235 24.81 -14.89 18.00
C LYS A 235 24.78 -15.70 16.70
N HIS A 236 25.56 -15.33 15.70
CA HIS A 236 25.71 -16.06 14.46
C HIS A 236 26.42 -17.41 14.69
N ALA A 237 27.53 -17.43 15.38
CA ALA A 237 28.25 -18.67 15.72
C ALA A 237 27.33 -19.66 16.45
N LYS A 238 26.61 -19.21 17.48
CA LYS A 238 25.61 -20.04 18.19
C LYS A 238 24.56 -20.60 17.23
N ARG A 239 24.01 -19.77 16.35
CA ARG A 239 22.99 -20.20 15.38
C ARG A 239 23.52 -21.21 14.38
N THR A 240 24.75 -20.98 13.85
CA THR A 240 25.38 -21.87 12.86
C THR A 240 25.74 -23.23 13.46
N LEU A 241 26.14 -23.27 14.73
CA LEU A 241 26.46 -24.50 15.43
C LEU A 241 25.21 -25.32 15.76
N PHE A 242 24.11 -24.69 16.17
CA PHE A 242 22.92 -25.38 16.67
C PHE A 242 21.75 -25.44 15.69
N ASN A 243 21.71 -24.61 14.65
CA ASN A 243 20.62 -24.58 13.68
C ASN A 243 21.13 -24.31 12.26
N ARG A 244 21.51 -25.37 11.57
CA ARG A 244 22.05 -25.34 10.19
C ARG A 244 20.96 -25.39 9.10
N ARG A 245 19.67 -25.38 9.46
CA ARG A 245 18.61 -25.50 8.46
C ARG A 245 18.34 -24.15 7.77
N ILE A 246 18.31 -24.17 6.45
CA ILE A 246 17.83 -23.06 5.62
C ILE A 246 16.36 -22.83 5.95
N ASN A 247 15.98 -21.59 6.23
CA ASN A 247 14.58 -21.23 6.46
C ASN A 247 13.90 -20.86 5.14
N TYR A 248 13.40 -21.87 4.44
CA TYR A 248 12.72 -21.68 3.15
C TYR A 248 11.46 -20.80 3.26
N ASN A 249 10.72 -20.88 4.36
CA ASN A 249 9.54 -20.03 4.57
C ASN A 249 9.92 -18.56 4.64
N LEU A 250 11.04 -18.23 5.28
CA LEU A 250 11.51 -16.84 5.35
C LEU A 250 12.08 -16.37 4.01
N ILE A 251 12.73 -17.25 3.23
CA ILE A 251 13.15 -16.93 1.87
C ILE A 251 11.93 -16.63 1.01
N TRP A 252 10.92 -17.49 1.06
CA TRP A 252 9.67 -17.29 0.33
C TRP A 252 9.01 -15.98 0.71
N HIS A 253 8.84 -15.70 1.99
CA HIS A 253 8.31 -14.44 2.50
C HIS A 253 9.06 -13.23 1.93
N ASN A 254 10.38 -13.23 1.97
CA ASN A 254 11.20 -12.12 1.50
C ASN A 254 11.10 -11.87 -0.02
N LEU A 255 10.83 -12.91 -0.81
CA LEU A 255 10.71 -12.80 -2.27
C LEU A 255 9.28 -12.53 -2.72
N PHE A 256 8.30 -12.79 -1.85
CA PHE A 256 6.91 -12.86 -2.22
C PHE A 256 6.16 -11.54 -1.94
N ILE A 257 6.43 -10.86 -0.82
CA ILE A 257 5.78 -9.59 -0.47
C ILE A 257 6.29 -8.49 -1.40
N GLU A 258 5.39 -7.97 -2.23
CA GLU A 258 5.69 -7.10 -3.36
C GLU A 258 6.31 -5.76 -2.95
N SER A 259 5.70 -5.05 -2.01
CA SER A 259 6.21 -3.76 -1.52
C SER A 259 7.59 -3.87 -0.89
N ASN A 260 7.82 -4.91 -0.09
CA ASN A 260 9.12 -5.16 0.53
C ASN A 260 10.18 -5.52 -0.53
N LYS A 261 9.81 -6.35 -1.51
CA LYS A 261 10.68 -6.72 -2.64
C LYS A 261 11.14 -5.46 -3.40
N TRP A 262 10.22 -4.58 -3.76
CA TRP A 262 10.56 -3.36 -4.51
C TRP A 262 11.45 -2.40 -3.72
N LEU A 263 11.16 -2.21 -2.43
CA LEU A 263 11.99 -1.38 -1.56
C LEU A 263 13.42 -1.94 -1.43
N VAL A 264 13.54 -3.25 -1.26
CA VAL A 264 14.83 -3.94 -1.15
C VAL A 264 15.60 -3.89 -2.47
N GLU A 265 14.93 -4.15 -3.60
CA GLU A 265 15.53 -4.04 -4.92
C GLU A 265 16.10 -2.64 -5.16
N ARG A 266 15.34 -1.60 -4.84
CA ARG A 266 15.79 -0.21 -4.88
C ARG A 266 17.04 0.01 -4.03
N ALA A 267 17.05 -0.45 -2.78
CA ALA A 267 18.20 -0.32 -1.89
C ALA A 267 19.44 -1.04 -2.43
N ILE A 268 19.29 -2.24 -2.99
CA ILE A 268 20.39 -3.01 -3.59
C ILE A 268 20.94 -2.30 -4.82
N ARG A 269 20.07 -1.84 -5.73
CA ARG A 269 20.49 -1.07 -6.93
C ARG A 269 21.29 0.17 -6.55
N LEU A 270 20.85 0.93 -5.56
CA LEU A 270 21.56 2.11 -5.06
C LEU A 270 22.94 1.76 -4.51
N LYS A 271 23.07 0.63 -3.81
CA LYS A 271 24.36 0.16 -3.28
C LYS A 271 25.32 -0.34 -4.35
N THR A 272 24.79 -0.93 -5.43
CA THR A 272 25.59 -1.55 -6.49
C THR A 272 26.02 -0.54 -7.55
N PHE A 273 25.13 0.37 -7.94
CA PHE A 273 25.34 1.24 -9.10
C PHE A 273 25.40 2.73 -8.75
N GLY A 274 25.27 3.10 -7.45
CA GLY A 274 25.23 4.49 -7.02
C GLY A 274 23.91 5.20 -7.30
N LYS A 275 23.89 6.55 -7.23
CA LYS A 275 22.69 7.40 -7.18
C LYS A 275 21.84 7.48 -8.47
N LYS A 276 22.03 6.66 -9.47
CA LYS A 276 21.17 6.66 -10.67
C LYS A 276 20.45 5.33 -10.86
N PRO A 277 19.17 5.21 -10.46
CA PRO A 277 18.20 4.52 -11.26
C PRO A 277 17.60 5.55 -12.24
N ASN A 278 17.71 5.31 -13.51
CA ASN A 278 16.88 5.95 -14.50
C ASN A 278 15.44 5.54 -14.26
#